data_56eb5667e6f6fb23726bc601236ceb2d
#
_entry.id   56eb5667e6f6fb23726bc601236ceb2d
#
_cell.length_a   1.000
_cell.length_b   1.000
_cell.length_c   1.000
_cell.angle_alpha   90.00
_cell.angle_beta   90.00
_cell.angle_gamma   90.00
#
_symmetry.space_group_name_H-M   'P 1'
#
loop_
_entity.id
_entity.type
_entity.pdbx_description
1 polymer ?
#
loop_
_entity_poly.entity_id
_entity_poly.type
_entity_poly.pdbx_seq_one_letter_code
_entity_poly.pdbx_strand_id
1 'polypeptide(L)'
;AVSLLAAENMIRNENINTLRLWLDDNVHNTYAKELLPRAVGYSAGILNYFFRGTLEITAPDTYVYSIIDGSSNPQQFTKIKAKVMNTTPNEQIQAGVLQAVAKYKKRTDYQPDLSNDPPAETSREPEFSYSVSAQWTLSSTEISSINTSPVEFTFNFESSPIPAGITDLYLFVIFKGTLGNEADTAIAAGMKDIKEPTHHTFWNLTDRFSLGIYNDTTSTYIYHLYTSDQIKN
;
A
#
# COMPACT_ATOMS: atom_id res chain seq x y z
N ALA A 1 13.23 -16.23 41.29
CA ALA A 1 13.36 -17.65 40.97
C ALA A 1 14.60 -17.82 40.09
N VAL A 2 15.52 -18.66 40.55
CA VAL A 2 16.72 -19.02 39.73
C VAL A 2 16.25 -19.98 38.67
N SER A 3 16.61 -19.76 37.40
CA SER A 3 16.24 -20.68 36.34
C SER A 3 16.88 -22.04 36.56
N LEU A 4 16.23 -23.11 36.11
CA LEU A 4 16.73 -24.49 36.21
C LEU A 4 18.16 -24.62 35.66
N LEU A 5 18.46 -23.88 34.59
CA LEU A 5 19.78 -23.84 33.94
C LEU A 5 20.84 -23.11 34.76
N ALA A 6 20.49 -22.01 35.41
CA ALA A 6 21.40 -21.34 36.35
C ALA A 6 21.70 -22.25 37.57
N ALA A 7 20.69 -22.99 38.03
CA ALA A 7 20.86 -23.98 39.11
C ALA A 7 21.74 -25.17 38.64
N GLU A 8 21.56 -25.67 37.43
CA GLU A 8 22.39 -26.74 36.87
C GLU A 8 23.86 -26.30 36.71
N ASN A 9 24.10 -25.07 36.28
CA ASN A 9 25.44 -24.52 36.13
C ASN A 9 26.12 -24.33 37.55
N MET A 10 25.33 -23.98 38.59
CA MET A 10 25.81 -23.92 39.93
C MET A 10 26.22 -25.30 40.51
N ILE A 11 25.53 -26.38 40.13
CA ILE A 11 25.81 -27.75 40.58
C ILE A 11 27.02 -28.32 39.86
N ARG A 12 27.23 -28.01 38.58
CA ARG A 12 28.37 -28.51 37.78
C ARG A 12 29.71 -27.86 38.16
N ASN A 13 29.72 -26.65 38.69
CA ASN A 13 30.93 -25.99 39.15
C ASN A 13 31.17 -26.34 40.61
N GLU A 14 31.98 -27.39 40.89
CA GLU A 14 32.30 -27.89 42.21
C GLU A 14 33.05 -26.92 43.14
N ASN A 15 33.35 -25.69 42.69
CA ASN A 15 33.99 -24.66 43.47
C ASN A 15 32.97 -23.71 44.11
N ILE A 16 32.39 -24.15 45.23
CA ILE A 16 31.37 -23.41 46.01
C ILE A 16 31.92 -22.07 46.59
N ASN A 17 33.22 -21.82 46.58
CA ASN A 17 33.81 -20.62 47.21
C ASN A 17 33.76 -19.34 46.38
N THR A 18 33.34 -19.38 45.14
CA THR A 18 33.09 -18.20 44.31
C THR A 18 31.82 -18.40 43.49
N LEU A 19 30.68 -18.12 44.09
CA LEU A 19 29.38 -18.04 43.43
C LEU A 19 29.40 -16.91 42.34
N ARG A 20 30.10 -17.14 41.27
CA ARG A 20 29.94 -16.35 40.06
C ARG A 20 28.98 -17.10 39.15
N LEU A 21 27.76 -16.59 39.07
CA LEU A 21 26.81 -17.02 38.07
C LEU A 21 27.35 -16.57 36.69
N TRP A 22 27.88 -17.49 35.93
CA TRP A 22 28.30 -17.24 34.58
C TRP A 22 27.19 -17.72 33.66
N LEU A 23 26.81 -16.86 32.74
CA LEU A 23 26.03 -17.26 31.57
C LEU A 23 27.03 -17.84 30.57
N ASP A 24 27.21 -19.15 30.59
CA ASP A 24 28.03 -19.84 29.58
C ASP A 24 27.28 -20.02 28.26
N ASP A 25 27.98 -20.49 27.23
CA ASP A 25 27.43 -20.67 25.90
C ASP A 25 26.25 -21.66 25.87
N ASN A 26 26.21 -22.65 26.75
CA ASN A 26 25.12 -23.60 26.86
C ASN A 26 23.86 -22.93 27.43
N VAL A 27 24.01 -22.08 28.44
CA VAL A 27 22.91 -21.29 29.01
C VAL A 27 22.40 -20.30 27.95
N HIS A 28 23.30 -19.57 27.27
CA HIS A 28 22.95 -18.66 26.19
C HIS A 28 22.20 -19.38 25.06
N ASN A 29 22.71 -20.52 24.59
CA ASN A 29 22.07 -21.29 23.52
C ASN A 29 20.69 -21.81 23.93
N THR A 30 20.53 -22.24 25.17
CA THR A 30 19.24 -22.76 25.65
C THR A 30 18.22 -21.63 25.79
N TYR A 31 18.59 -20.48 26.36
CA TYR A 31 17.72 -19.31 26.39
C TYR A 31 17.42 -18.79 25.00
N ALA A 32 18.39 -18.74 24.09
CA ALA A 32 18.17 -18.32 22.71
C ALA A 32 17.16 -19.22 22.00
N LYS A 33 17.26 -20.56 22.15
CA LYS A 33 16.30 -21.50 21.57
C LYS A 33 14.87 -21.31 22.06
N GLU A 34 14.67 -20.86 23.28
CA GLU A 34 13.34 -20.59 23.83
C GLU A 34 12.85 -19.17 23.59
N LEU A 35 13.71 -18.18 23.79
CA LEU A 35 13.32 -16.77 23.73
C LEU A 35 13.21 -16.22 22.33
N LEU A 36 14.11 -16.61 21.40
CA LEU A 36 14.06 -16.12 20.03
C LEU A 36 12.76 -16.50 19.28
N PRO A 37 12.30 -17.78 19.31
CA PRO A 37 11.02 -18.12 18.70
C PRO A 37 9.84 -17.39 19.32
N ARG A 38 9.85 -17.17 20.66
CA ARG A 38 8.82 -16.40 21.36
C ARG A 38 8.84 -14.93 20.94
N ALA A 39 10.02 -14.31 20.89
CA ALA A 39 10.16 -12.93 20.44
C ALA A 39 9.65 -12.74 19.01
N VAL A 40 10.02 -13.64 18.09
CA VAL A 40 9.53 -13.65 16.71
C VAL A 40 8.02 -13.86 16.67
N GLY A 41 7.49 -14.81 17.45
CA GLY A 41 6.05 -15.08 17.52
C GLY A 41 5.25 -13.88 18.03
N TYR A 42 5.71 -13.23 19.11
CA TYR A 42 5.06 -12.01 19.60
C TYR A 42 5.15 -10.86 18.63
N SER A 43 6.30 -10.64 17.99
CA SER A 43 6.46 -9.60 16.99
C SER A 43 5.55 -9.83 15.79
N ALA A 44 5.47 -11.06 15.27
CA ALA A 44 4.55 -11.43 14.21
C ALA A 44 3.09 -11.24 14.62
N GLY A 45 2.73 -11.63 15.87
CA GLY A 45 1.39 -11.43 16.41
C GLY A 45 1.01 -9.94 16.50
N ILE A 46 1.91 -9.09 16.93
CA ILE A 46 1.69 -7.63 16.99
C ILE A 46 1.51 -7.06 15.57
N LEU A 47 2.34 -7.44 14.62
CA LEU A 47 2.23 -7.01 13.24
C LEU A 47 0.91 -7.46 12.61
N ASN A 48 0.54 -8.73 12.79
CA ASN A 48 -0.74 -9.27 12.30
C ASN A 48 -1.95 -8.56 12.93
N TYR A 49 -1.87 -8.23 14.22
CA TYR A 49 -2.91 -7.46 14.89
C TYR A 49 -3.02 -6.05 14.33
N PHE A 50 -1.89 -5.38 14.14
CA PHE A 50 -1.84 -3.99 13.66
C PHE A 50 -2.34 -3.85 12.20
N PHE A 51 -2.00 -4.82 11.34
CA PHE A 51 -2.38 -4.84 9.93
C PHE A 51 -3.53 -5.79 9.60
N ARG A 52 -4.41 -6.12 10.57
CA ARG A 52 -5.53 -7.03 10.36
C ARG A 52 -6.62 -6.45 9.47
N GLY A 53 -6.73 -5.13 9.43
CA GLY A 53 -7.70 -4.43 8.62
C GLY A 53 -7.35 -4.49 7.16
N THR A 54 -8.30 -4.88 6.32
CA THR A 54 -8.13 -5.02 4.87
C THR A 54 -9.16 -4.20 4.11
N LEU A 55 -8.68 -3.52 3.06
CA LEU A 55 -9.53 -2.79 2.11
C LEU A 55 -9.37 -3.40 0.72
N GLU A 56 -10.46 -3.57 0.02
CA GLU A 56 -10.47 -3.87 -1.40
C GLU A 56 -10.57 -2.57 -2.19
N ILE A 57 -9.73 -2.45 -3.23
CA ILE A 57 -9.73 -1.30 -4.14
C ILE A 57 -10.13 -1.80 -5.53
N THR A 58 -11.18 -1.21 -6.08
CA THR A 58 -11.68 -1.54 -7.42
C THR A 58 -11.74 -0.30 -8.30
N ALA A 59 -11.90 -0.52 -9.62
CA ALA A 59 -12.00 0.57 -10.58
C ALA A 59 -13.23 1.46 -10.29
N PRO A 60 -13.16 2.76 -10.56
CA PRO A 60 -14.31 3.66 -10.48
C PRO A 60 -15.38 3.28 -11.51
N ASP A 61 -16.61 3.80 -11.38
CA ASP A 61 -17.72 3.50 -12.29
C ASP A 61 -17.43 3.89 -13.74
N THR A 62 -16.65 4.93 -13.93
CA THR A 62 -16.21 5.38 -15.25
C THR A 62 -15.04 4.58 -15.82
N TYR A 63 -14.48 3.62 -15.07
CA TYR A 63 -13.25 2.88 -15.40
C TYR A 63 -12.01 3.78 -15.62
N VAL A 64 -12.07 5.06 -15.26
CA VAL A 64 -10.98 6.04 -15.41
C VAL A 64 -10.52 6.50 -14.05
N TYR A 65 -9.30 6.13 -13.65
CA TYR A 65 -8.75 6.50 -12.35
C TYR A 65 -8.35 7.97 -12.27
N SER A 66 -7.85 8.53 -13.35
CA SER A 66 -7.37 9.92 -13.36
C SER A 66 -7.34 10.51 -14.77
N ILE A 67 -7.40 11.84 -14.83
CA ILE A 67 -7.33 12.61 -16.08
C ILE A 67 -6.27 13.68 -15.93
N ILE A 68 -5.50 13.87 -17.01
CA ILE A 68 -4.56 14.98 -17.15
C ILE A 68 -5.16 16.02 -18.09
N ASP A 69 -5.15 17.27 -17.65
CA ASP A 69 -5.37 18.40 -18.56
C ASP A 69 -4.13 18.58 -19.44
N GLY A 70 -4.29 18.39 -20.76
CA GLY A 70 -3.20 18.52 -21.72
C GLY A 70 -2.63 19.93 -21.83
N SER A 71 -3.33 20.95 -21.32
CA SER A 71 -2.83 22.34 -21.24
C SER A 71 -1.95 22.60 -20.03
N SER A 72 -1.93 21.70 -19.02
CA SER A 72 -1.11 21.87 -17.82
C SER A 72 0.38 21.65 -18.11
N ASN A 73 1.24 22.46 -17.52
CA ASN A 73 2.69 22.32 -17.61
C ASN A 73 3.33 22.58 -16.23
N PRO A 74 3.98 21.58 -15.61
CA PRO A 74 4.16 20.20 -16.08
C PRO A 74 2.86 19.39 -16.04
N GLN A 75 2.79 18.39 -16.91
CA GLN A 75 1.66 17.46 -16.95
C GLN A 75 1.71 16.53 -15.74
N GLN A 76 0.61 16.50 -14.98
CA GLN A 76 0.54 15.74 -13.73
C GLN A 76 -0.90 15.35 -13.39
N PHE A 77 -1.04 14.30 -12.57
CA PHE A 77 -2.32 13.90 -12.01
C PHE A 77 -2.48 14.51 -10.62
N THR A 78 -3.58 15.20 -10.42
CA THR A 78 -3.93 15.84 -9.14
C THR A 78 -5.06 15.13 -8.41
N LYS A 79 -5.79 14.25 -9.09
CA LYS A 79 -6.93 13.50 -8.53
C LYS A 79 -6.90 12.07 -9.02
N ILE A 80 -7.18 11.11 -8.12
CA ILE A 80 -7.39 9.70 -8.44
C ILE A 80 -8.75 9.30 -7.89
N LYS A 81 -9.60 8.71 -8.75
CA LYS A 81 -10.87 8.09 -8.36
C LYS A 81 -10.68 6.59 -8.20
N ALA A 82 -11.20 6.03 -7.13
CA ALA A 82 -11.22 4.59 -6.91
C ALA A 82 -12.38 4.21 -5.99
N LYS A 83 -12.91 3.02 -6.16
CA LYS A 83 -13.86 2.45 -5.22
C LYS A 83 -13.13 1.68 -4.13
N VAL A 84 -13.57 1.86 -2.89
CA VAL A 84 -13.00 1.22 -1.71
C VAL A 84 -14.10 0.49 -0.95
N MET A 85 -13.81 -0.71 -0.49
CA MET A 85 -14.69 -1.53 0.35
C MET A 85 -13.89 -2.12 1.51
N ASN A 86 -14.49 -2.15 2.70
CA ASN A 86 -13.94 -2.85 3.85
C ASN A 86 -14.14 -4.36 3.68
N THR A 87 -13.03 -5.10 3.66
CA THR A 87 -13.03 -6.57 3.57
C THR A 87 -12.47 -7.22 4.83
N THR A 88 -12.31 -6.45 5.91
CA THR A 88 -11.85 -6.98 7.19
C THR A 88 -12.86 -7.99 7.73
N PRO A 89 -12.43 -9.23 8.01
CA PRO A 89 -13.36 -10.25 8.51
C PRO A 89 -13.96 -9.87 9.86
N ASN A 90 -15.30 -9.83 9.93
CA ASN A 90 -16.08 -9.61 11.16
C ASN A 90 -15.84 -8.27 11.88
N GLU A 91 -15.18 -7.31 11.25
CA GLU A 91 -14.96 -5.98 11.82
C GLU A 91 -15.44 -4.90 10.86
N GLN A 92 -16.19 -3.94 11.37
CA GLN A 92 -16.74 -2.83 10.59
C GLN A 92 -16.01 -1.53 10.89
N ILE A 93 -15.81 -0.73 9.85
CA ILE A 93 -15.39 0.67 9.97
C ILE A 93 -16.55 1.46 10.60
N GLN A 94 -16.28 2.26 11.63
CA GLN A 94 -17.28 3.06 12.34
C GLN A 94 -17.00 4.56 12.25
N ALA A 95 -15.76 4.98 12.33
CA ALA A 95 -15.35 6.37 12.19
C ALA A 95 -13.87 6.43 11.80
N GLY A 96 -13.48 7.44 11.01
CA GLY A 96 -12.09 7.61 10.67
C GLY A 96 -11.87 8.39 9.39
N VAL A 97 -10.64 8.30 8.91
CA VAL A 97 -10.16 8.97 7.71
C VAL A 97 -9.56 7.96 6.73
N LEU A 98 -9.74 8.24 5.44
CA LEU A 98 -9.03 7.58 4.36
C LEU A 98 -7.91 8.48 3.83
N GLN A 99 -6.79 7.89 3.44
CA GLN A 99 -5.72 8.58 2.74
C GLN A 99 -5.16 7.66 1.66
N ALA A 100 -4.93 8.20 0.48
CA ALA A 100 -4.32 7.46 -0.60
C ALA A 100 -2.84 7.80 -0.75
N VAL A 101 -2.05 6.80 -1.12
CA VAL A 101 -0.64 6.94 -1.47
C VAL A 101 -0.44 6.32 -2.85
N ALA A 102 0.05 7.11 -3.78
CA ALA A 102 0.48 6.64 -5.09
C ALA A 102 1.97 6.32 -5.04
N LYS A 103 2.33 5.09 -5.36
CA LYS A 103 3.72 4.61 -5.49
C LYS A 103 4.02 4.37 -6.95
N TYR A 104 5.05 5.01 -7.49
CA TYR A 104 5.36 4.97 -8.92
C TYR A 104 6.85 5.11 -9.18
N LYS A 105 7.28 4.75 -10.41
CA LYS A 105 8.61 5.05 -10.93
C LYS A 105 8.52 6.13 -11.99
N LYS A 106 9.46 7.07 -11.99
CA LYS A 106 9.53 8.11 -13.03
C LYS A 106 10.28 7.57 -14.23
N ARG A 107 9.69 7.68 -15.41
CA ARG A 107 10.31 7.23 -16.65
C ARG A 107 11.59 8.00 -16.98
N THR A 108 11.68 9.26 -16.58
CA THR A 108 12.85 10.13 -16.79
C THR A 108 14.07 9.72 -15.96
N ASP A 109 13.86 8.91 -14.92
CA ASP A 109 14.93 8.48 -14.01
C ASP A 109 15.61 7.17 -14.47
N TYR A 110 15.16 6.59 -15.60
CA TYR A 110 15.85 5.46 -16.23
C TYR A 110 17.19 5.91 -16.82
N GLN A 111 18.26 5.23 -16.42
CA GLN A 111 19.61 5.51 -16.90
C GLN A 111 20.02 4.39 -17.88
N PRO A 112 20.40 4.72 -19.12
CA PRO A 112 20.95 3.72 -20.02
C PRO A 112 22.33 3.25 -19.55
N ASP A 113 22.61 1.95 -19.72
CA ASP A 113 23.96 1.42 -19.48
C ASP A 113 24.86 1.70 -20.70
N LEU A 114 25.66 2.72 -20.57
CA LEU A 114 26.60 3.12 -21.60
C LEU A 114 27.94 2.33 -21.55
N SER A 115 28.05 1.36 -20.64
CA SER A 115 29.26 0.54 -20.51
C SER A 115 29.42 -0.50 -21.64
N ASN A 116 28.33 -0.78 -22.37
CA ASN A 116 28.32 -1.70 -23.50
C ASN A 116 28.17 -0.95 -24.83
N ASP A 117 28.67 -1.53 -25.91
CA ASP A 117 28.48 -1.04 -27.28
C ASP A 117 27.86 -2.18 -28.15
N PRO A 118 26.60 -2.13 -28.54
CA PRO A 118 25.65 -1.04 -28.24
C PRO A 118 25.27 -0.97 -26.74
N PRO A 119 24.88 0.21 -26.26
CA PRO A 119 24.46 0.37 -24.87
C PRO A 119 23.35 -0.60 -24.50
N ALA A 120 23.44 -1.23 -23.31
CA ALA A 120 22.36 -2.06 -22.81
C ALA A 120 21.09 -1.20 -22.58
N GLU A 121 19.92 -1.75 -22.85
CA GLU A 121 18.66 -0.98 -22.81
C GLU A 121 18.32 -0.44 -21.40
N THR A 122 18.86 -1.06 -20.36
CA THR A 122 18.62 -0.60 -18.99
C THR A 122 19.80 -0.91 -18.09
N SER A 123 20.43 0.12 -17.55
CA SER A 123 21.46 -0.09 -16.53
C SER A 123 20.91 0.01 -15.13
N ARG A 124 20.04 0.95 -14.89
CA ARG A 124 19.55 1.22 -13.53
C ARG A 124 18.05 1.48 -13.57
N GLU A 125 17.35 0.62 -12.88
CA GLU A 125 15.93 0.80 -12.65
C GLU A 125 15.71 1.95 -11.63
N PRO A 126 14.82 2.91 -11.90
CA PRO A 126 14.57 4.00 -10.99
C PRO A 126 13.97 3.53 -9.66
N GLU A 127 14.28 4.24 -8.61
CA GLU A 127 13.67 4.03 -7.31
C GLU A 127 12.20 4.47 -7.32
N PHE A 128 11.41 3.86 -6.43
CA PHE A 128 10.03 4.28 -6.27
C PHE A 128 9.93 5.68 -5.67
N SER A 129 9.08 6.48 -6.27
CA SER A 129 8.62 7.77 -5.74
C SER A 129 7.21 7.63 -5.19
N TYR A 130 6.81 8.55 -4.31
CA TYR A 130 5.53 8.51 -3.62
C TYR A 130 4.87 9.88 -3.67
N SER A 131 3.55 9.88 -3.91
CA SER A 131 2.67 11.03 -3.74
C SER A 131 1.58 10.67 -2.73
N VAL A 132 1.21 11.62 -1.89
CA VAL A 132 0.25 11.40 -0.80
C VAL A 132 -0.94 12.33 -1.00
N SER A 133 -2.15 11.78 -0.90
CA SER A 133 -3.38 12.56 -1.02
C SER A 133 -3.68 13.36 0.26
N ALA A 134 -4.53 14.35 0.14
CA ALA A 134 -5.24 14.89 1.29
C ALA A 134 -6.03 13.78 2.01
N GLN A 135 -6.28 13.96 3.30
CA GLN A 135 -7.12 13.06 4.09
C GLN A 135 -8.59 13.28 3.74
N TRP A 136 -9.32 12.18 3.64
CA TRP A 136 -10.78 12.17 3.44
C TRP A 136 -11.45 11.68 4.72
N THR A 137 -12.20 12.55 5.38
CA THR A 137 -12.99 12.16 6.56
C THR A 137 -14.27 11.49 6.11
N LEU A 138 -14.50 10.27 6.58
CA LEU A 138 -15.68 9.49 6.22
C LEU A 138 -16.93 10.07 6.86
N SER A 139 -17.96 10.29 6.06
CA SER A 139 -19.32 10.62 6.53
C SER A 139 -20.04 9.37 7.02
N SER A 140 -21.12 9.55 7.79
CA SER A 140 -21.95 8.43 8.29
C SER A 140 -22.52 7.57 7.17
N THR A 141 -22.87 8.17 6.04
CA THR A 141 -23.41 7.47 4.86
C THR A 141 -22.32 6.62 4.20
N GLU A 142 -21.12 7.17 4.03
CA GLU A 142 -19.97 6.43 3.47
C GLU A 142 -19.55 5.27 4.38
N ILE A 143 -19.56 5.47 5.70
CA ILE A 143 -19.27 4.43 6.69
C ILE A 143 -20.26 3.26 6.56
N SER A 144 -21.56 3.55 6.45
CA SER A 144 -22.58 2.51 6.28
C SER A 144 -22.38 1.74 4.99
N SER A 145 -22.02 2.43 3.91
CA SER A 145 -21.88 1.84 2.58
C SER A 145 -20.58 1.06 2.42
N ILE A 146 -19.44 1.58 2.88
CA ILE A 146 -18.09 0.98 2.68
C ILE A 146 -17.97 -0.41 3.34
N ASN A 147 -18.77 -0.70 4.34
CA ASN A 147 -18.81 -1.99 5.01
C ASN A 147 -19.61 -3.07 4.24
N THR A 148 -20.38 -2.68 3.23
CA THR A 148 -21.31 -3.57 2.52
C THR A 148 -21.11 -3.57 1.01
N SER A 149 -20.59 -2.49 0.46
CA SER A 149 -20.42 -2.29 -0.99
C SER A 149 -19.25 -1.35 -1.28
N PRO A 150 -18.63 -1.47 -2.48
CA PRO A 150 -17.60 -0.53 -2.91
C PRO A 150 -18.16 0.90 -3.04
N VAL A 151 -17.50 1.86 -2.38
CA VAL A 151 -17.84 3.30 -2.40
C VAL A 151 -16.77 4.04 -3.20
N GLU A 152 -17.18 4.90 -4.14
CA GLU A 152 -16.26 5.71 -4.94
C GLU A 152 -15.77 6.92 -4.15
N PHE A 153 -14.44 7.10 -4.12
CA PHE A 153 -13.76 8.24 -3.52
C PHE A 153 -12.90 8.94 -4.57
N THR A 154 -12.79 10.26 -4.44
CA THR A 154 -11.88 11.09 -5.23
C THR A 154 -10.75 11.58 -4.33
N PHE A 155 -9.60 10.92 -4.39
CA PHE A 155 -8.43 11.31 -3.62
C PHE A 155 -7.74 12.50 -4.27
N ASN A 156 -7.53 13.57 -3.49
CA ASN A 156 -6.91 14.81 -3.94
C ASN A 156 -5.39 14.78 -3.67
N PHE A 157 -4.60 14.88 -4.73
CA PHE A 157 -3.13 14.93 -4.74
C PHE A 157 -2.58 16.32 -5.10
N GLU A 158 -3.37 17.39 -5.05
CA GLU A 158 -2.92 18.74 -5.43
C GLU A 158 -1.68 19.20 -4.67
N SER A 159 -1.54 18.80 -3.39
CA SER A 159 -0.35 19.10 -2.58
C SER A 159 0.87 18.26 -2.92
N SER A 160 0.69 17.11 -3.58
CA SER A 160 1.73 16.17 -3.97
C SER A 160 1.36 15.52 -5.30
N PRO A 161 1.39 16.24 -6.43
CA PRO A 161 0.94 15.77 -7.72
C PRO A 161 1.78 14.60 -8.24
N ILE A 162 1.14 13.72 -9.00
CA ILE A 162 1.78 12.55 -9.62
C ILE A 162 2.19 12.94 -11.03
N PRO A 163 3.46 12.84 -11.44
CA PRO A 163 3.91 13.18 -12.78
C PRO A 163 3.23 12.31 -13.86
N ALA A 164 3.03 12.85 -15.06
CA ALA A 164 2.46 12.10 -16.18
C ALA A 164 3.39 11.00 -16.71
N GLY A 165 4.70 11.28 -16.75
CA GLY A 165 5.70 10.33 -17.26
C GLY A 165 6.13 9.31 -16.20
N ILE A 166 5.24 8.38 -15.85
CA ILE A 166 5.47 7.35 -14.84
C ILE A 166 5.33 5.94 -15.40
N THR A 167 5.91 5.00 -14.67
CA THR A 167 5.71 3.56 -14.83
C THR A 167 5.37 2.96 -13.47
N ASP A 168 4.84 1.73 -13.44
CA ASP A 168 4.58 0.99 -12.20
C ASP A 168 3.77 1.81 -11.17
N LEU A 169 2.53 2.14 -11.51
CA LEU A 169 1.67 2.93 -10.64
C LEU A 169 0.80 2.03 -9.75
N TYR A 170 1.08 2.06 -8.46
CA TYR A 170 0.31 1.38 -7.42
C TYR A 170 -0.44 2.41 -6.56
N LEU A 171 -1.72 2.17 -6.35
CA LEU A 171 -2.55 2.95 -5.43
C LEU A 171 -2.69 2.16 -4.12
N PHE A 172 -2.23 2.75 -3.02
CA PHE A 172 -2.51 2.29 -1.68
C PHE A 172 -3.60 3.16 -1.09
N VAL A 173 -4.59 2.56 -0.44
CA VAL A 173 -5.55 3.28 0.37
C VAL A 173 -5.44 2.80 1.80
N ILE A 174 -5.28 3.75 2.71
CA ILE A 174 -5.07 3.51 4.13
C ILE A 174 -6.23 4.16 4.88
N PHE A 175 -6.92 3.36 5.67
CA PHE A 175 -7.88 3.83 6.65
C PHE A 175 -7.20 3.91 8.02
N LYS A 176 -7.50 4.98 8.76
CA LYS A 176 -7.16 5.12 10.17
C LYS A 176 -8.39 5.58 10.94
N GLY A 177 -8.74 4.84 11.99
CA GLY A 177 -9.91 5.19 12.79
C GLY A 177 -10.39 4.05 13.66
N THR A 178 -11.70 3.96 13.86
CA THR A 178 -12.36 2.91 14.64
C THR A 178 -12.76 1.74 13.75
N LEU A 179 -12.23 0.56 14.06
CA LEU A 179 -12.50 -0.69 13.36
C LEU A 179 -12.89 -1.76 14.38
N GLY A 180 -14.10 -2.30 14.27
CA GLY A 180 -14.64 -3.24 15.25
C GLY A 180 -14.66 -2.64 16.65
N ASN A 181 -13.95 -3.26 17.59
CA ASN A 181 -13.87 -2.82 18.98
C ASN A 181 -12.66 -1.91 19.27
N GLU A 182 -11.81 -1.63 18.30
CA GLU A 182 -10.66 -0.76 18.46
C GLU A 182 -10.95 0.66 18.01
N ALA A 183 -10.92 1.59 18.98
CA ALA A 183 -11.23 2.99 18.76
C ALA A 183 -10.00 3.77 18.27
N ASP A 184 -10.18 4.62 17.28
CA ASP A 184 -9.32 5.72 16.81
C ASP A 184 -7.92 5.36 16.30
N THR A 185 -7.41 4.16 16.56
CA THR A 185 -6.04 3.76 16.24
C THR A 185 -5.92 2.60 15.24
N ALA A 186 -7.04 1.96 14.92
CA ALA A 186 -7.04 0.85 13.98
C ALA A 186 -6.65 1.30 12.57
N ILE A 187 -5.92 0.42 11.87
CA ILE A 187 -5.48 0.63 10.50
C ILE A 187 -6.04 -0.49 9.63
N ALA A 188 -6.65 -0.10 8.51
CA ALA A 188 -6.95 -1.01 7.42
C ALA A 188 -6.28 -0.49 6.14
N ALA A 189 -5.74 -1.39 5.33
CA ALA A 189 -5.05 -1.01 4.13
C ALA A 189 -5.43 -1.89 2.94
N GLY A 190 -5.39 -1.30 1.76
CA GLY A 190 -5.52 -1.99 0.49
C GLY A 190 -4.50 -1.48 -0.51
N MET A 191 -4.17 -2.30 -1.50
CA MET A 191 -3.30 -1.93 -2.61
C MET A 191 -3.93 -2.38 -3.92
N LYS A 192 -3.82 -1.56 -4.94
CA LYS A 192 -4.21 -1.88 -6.31
C LYS A 192 -3.12 -1.43 -7.26
N ASP A 193 -2.68 -2.33 -8.15
CA ASP A 193 -1.97 -1.94 -9.35
C ASP A 193 -2.99 -1.31 -10.30
N ILE A 194 -2.89 0.00 -10.50
CA ILE A 194 -3.79 0.74 -11.38
C ILE A 194 -3.21 0.93 -12.78
N LYS A 195 -2.00 0.40 -13.00
CA LYS A 195 -1.40 0.27 -14.31
C LYS A 195 -1.95 -0.93 -15.06
N GLU A 196 -2.11 -2.06 -14.38
CA GLU A 196 -2.56 -3.32 -14.95
C GLU A 196 -4.06 -3.56 -14.63
N PRO A 197 -4.85 -4.10 -15.55
CA PRO A 197 -4.52 -4.44 -16.96
C PRO A 197 -4.55 -3.25 -17.90
N THR A 198 -4.99 -2.09 -17.48
CA THR A 198 -5.12 -0.93 -18.36
C THR A 198 -4.84 0.37 -17.60
N HIS A 199 -4.02 1.23 -18.21
CA HIS A 199 -3.91 2.62 -17.83
C HIS A 199 -5.16 3.36 -18.28
N HIS A 200 -5.93 3.83 -17.31
CA HIS A 200 -7.08 4.69 -17.60
C HIS A 200 -6.72 6.14 -17.29
N THR A 201 -5.78 6.66 -18.07
CA THR A 201 -5.37 8.06 -18.00
C THR A 201 -5.56 8.71 -19.35
N PHE A 202 -6.18 9.88 -19.37
CA PHE A 202 -6.52 10.59 -20.59
C PHE A 202 -6.06 12.03 -20.57
N TRP A 203 -5.78 12.51 -21.78
CA TRP A 203 -5.59 13.91 -22.08
C TRP A 203 -6.94 14.55 -22.39
N ASN A 204 -7.26 15.63 -21.72
CA ASN A 204 -8.43 16.43 -22.05
C ASN A 204 -8.10 17.28 -23.26
N LEU A 205 -8.32 16.74 -24.46
CA LEU A 205 -8.10 17.44 -25.72
C LEU A 205 -9.37 18.01 -26.31
N THR A 206 -10.52 17.45 -25.96
CA THR A 206 -11.85 17.81 -26.49
C THR A 206 -12.92 17.52 -25.45
N ASP A 207 -14.18 17.86 -25.76
CA ASP A 207 -15.32 17.54 -24.90
C ASP A 207 -15.67 16.02 -24.91
N ARG A 208 -14.95 15.23 -25.65
CA ARG A 208 -15.15 13.77 -25.76
C ARG A 208 -13.83 13.03 -25.70
N PHE A 209 -13.84 11.93 -24.97
CA PHE A 209 -12.69 11.04 -24.82
C PHE A 209 -13.07 9.64 -25.25
N SER A 210 -12.20 8.97 -25.98
CA SER A 210 -12.32 7.55 -26.26
C SER A 210 -11.31 6.78 -25.41
N LEU A 211 -11.79 5.80 -24.67
CA LEU A 211 -10.97 4.85 -23.95
C LEU A 211 -10.85 3.58 -24.77
N GLY A 212 -9.63 3.22 -25.14
CA GLY A 212 -9.33 1.90 -25.69
C GLY A 212 -8.90 0.97 -24.55
N ILE A 213 -9.70 -0.01 -24.22
CA ILE A 213 -9.34 -1.10 -23.32
C ILE A 213 -8.93 -2.28 -24.17
N TYR A 214 -7.69 -2.76 -24.01
CA TYR A 214 -7.24 -3.96 -24.70
C TYR A 214 -7.87 -5.19 -24.07
N ASN A 215 -8.53 -5.99 -24.88
CA ASN A 215 -9.08 -7.27 -24.46
C ASN A 215 -8.13 -8.38 -24.90
N ASP A 216 -7.42 -8.97 -23.96
CA ASP A 216 -6.43 -10.03 -24.21
C ASP A 216 -7.07 -11.30 -24.81
N THR A 217 -8.32 -11.57 -24.48
CA THR A 217 -9.02 -12.77 -24.97
C THR A 217 -9.35 -12.66 -26.47
N THR A 218 -9.67 -11.47 -26.94
CA THR A 218 -10.04 -11.21 -28.33
C THR A 218 -8.94 -10.53 -29.15
N SER A 219 -7.84 -10.13 -28.49
CA SER A 219 -6.75 -9.34 -29.07
C SER A 219 -7.23 -8.06 -29.77
N THR A 220 -8.25 -7.43 -29.21
CA THR A 220 -8.87 -6.22 -29.76
C THR A 220 -8.99 -5.13 -28.71
N TYR A 221 -9.05 -3.87 -29.19
CA TYR A 221 -9.38 -2.74 -28.33
C TYR A 221 -10.89 -2.51 -28.32
N ILE A 222 -11.45 -2.41 -27.12
CA ILE A 222 -12.82 -1.95 -26.89
C ILE A 222 -12.74 -0.47 -26.55
N TYR A 223 -13.41 0.37 -27.35
CA TYR A 223 -13.41 1.82 -27.14
C TYR A 223 -14.72 2.26 -26.50
N HIS A 224 -14.61 2.96 -25.36
CA HIS A 224 -15.72 3.65 -24.72
C HIS A 224 -15.58 5.16 -24.94
N LEU A 225 -16.66 5.81 -25.33
CA LEU A 225 -16.71 7.25 -25.55
C LEU A 225 -17.30 7.92 -24.30
N TYR A 226 -16.55 8.84 -23.72
CA TYR A 226 -16.97 9.61 -22.55
C TYR A 226 -17.00 11.09 -22.88
N THR A 227 -17.91 11.85 -22.28
CA THR A 227 -17.86 13.30 -22.27
C THR A 227 -16.95 13.79 -21.14
N SER A 228 -16.42 15.03 -21.26
CA SER A 228 -15.58 15.63 -20.23
C SER A 228 -16.26 15.66 -18.86
N ASP A 229 -17.57 15.91 -18.83
CA ASP A 229 -18.34 15.99 -17.59
C ASP A 229 -18.53 14.62 -16.92
N GLN A 230 -18.63 13.55 -17.68
CA GLN A 230 -18.71 12.18 -17.15
C GLN A 230 -17.43 11.72 -16.49
N ILE A 231 -16.30 12.30 -16.86
CA ILE A 231 -14.98 11.90 -16.39
C ILE A 231 -14.47 12.84 -15.28
N LYS A 232 -14.76 14.14 -15.36
CA LYS A 232 -14.30 15.16 -14.38
C LYS A 232 -15.12 15.19 -13.10
N ASN A 233 -16.36 14.75 -13.13
CA ASN A 233 -17.25 14.61 -11.99
C ASN A 233 -17.21 13.19 -11.44
#